data_86bbbe6710a4636c0488305218c5e172
#
_entry.id   86bbbe6710a4636c0488305218c5e172
#
_cell.length_a   1.000
_cell.length_b   1.000
_cell.length_c   1.000
_cell.angle_alpha   90.00
_cell.angle_beta   90.00
_cell.angle_gamma   90.00
#
_symmetry.space_group_name_H-M   'P 1'
#
loop_
_entity.id
_entity.type
_entity.pdbx_description
1 polymer ?
#
loop_
_entity_poly.entity_id
_entity_poly.type
_entity_poly.pdbx_seq_one_letter_code
_entity_poly.pdbx_strand_id
1 'polypeptide(L)'
;MPSSNGREFAEDELERYSRHIVLGEIGPAGQRKLSEASVLVLGVGGLGSPVAMYLAGAGVGRLGLVDSDRVDLSNLQRQIIHPDGARGRSKAEVGAERSRELNPHVDVVAHEVHLDRHNAMEIIEPYDLVIDGTDNFQTRYLANDAAYLLGKPLVHGSIFRFEGQVSDFVPGHGCYRCLYPEPPPPGLVPACSAAGVLSVLPGVIGTICAVEAIKLIIGIGKPLVGRLLLHDALSMSFREVRLRRNHACALCGDHPTVRELIDYEAFVGGPLTAASRL
;
A
#
# COMPACT_ATOMS: atom_id res chain seq x y z
N MET A 1 -29.35 -21.71 -15.24
CA MET A 1 -28.51 -20.98 -14.23
C MET A 1 -27.12 -21.56 -14.31
N PRO A 2 -26.07 -20.84 -14.65
CA PRO A 2 -24.72 -21.38 -14.62
C PRO A 2 -24.33 -21.62 -13.17
N SER A 3 -23.87 -22.82 -12.85
CA SER A 3 -23.32 -23.21 -11.57
C SER A 3 -22.10 -22.32 -11.26
N SER A 4 -22.20 -21.51 -10.19
CA SER A 4 -21.09 -20.77 -9.66
C SER A 4 -20.12 -21.76 -9.00
N ASN A 5 -19.13 -22.24 -9.75
CA ASN A 5 -18.01 -23.02 -9.25
C ASN A 5 -17.04 -22.06 -8.53
N GLY A 6 -17.49 -21.33 -7.50
CA GLY A 6 -16.63 -20.55 -6.63
C GLY A 6 -16.10 -21.43 -5.49
N ARG A 7 -14.93 -21.08 -4.95
CA ARG A 7 -14.36 -21.70 -3.75
C ARG A 7 -15.42 -21.80 -2.64
N GLU A 8 -15.63 -22.99 -2.09
CA GLU A 8 -16.43 -23.20 -0.90
C GLU A 8 -15.56 -22.92 0.33
N PHE A 9 -16.11 -22.20 1.31
CA PHE A 9 -15.43 -21.93 2.59
C PHE A 9 -15.57 -23.15 3.52
N ALA A 10 -14.50 -23.49 4.23
CA ALA A 10 -14.54 -24.43 5.32
C ALA A 10 -15.35 -23.87 6.52
N GLU A 11 -15.76 -24.71 7.45
CA GLU A 11 -16.61 -24.31 8.57
C GLU A 11 -15.94 -23.26 9.46
N ASP A 12 -14.64 -23.39 9.71
CA ASP A 12 -13.83 -22.44 10.46
C ASP A 12 -13.61 -21.11 9.72
N GLU A 13 -13.56 -21.12 8.38
CA GLU A 13 -13.55 -19.91 7.59
C GLU A 13 -14.90 -19.18 7.66
N LEU A 14 -16.02 -19.91 7.61
CA LEU A 14 -17.36 -19.33 7.76
C LEU A 14 -17.53 -18.67 9.14
N GLU A 15 -17.04 -19.32 10.20
CA GLU A 15 -17.06 -18.75 11.54
C GLU A 15 -16.16 -17.50 11.59
N ARG A 16 -14.93 -17.58 11.09
CA ARG A 16 -13.95 -16.48 11.05
C ARG A 16 -14.49 -15.25 10.35
N TYR A 17 -15.07 -15.42 9.16
CA TYR A 17 -15.56 -14.31 8.33
C TYR A 17 -17.04 -13.99 8.57
N SER A 18 -17.68 -14.58 9.56
CA SER A 18 -19.11 -14.42 9.83
C SER A 18 -19.55 -12.95 9.95
N ARG A 19 -18.70 -12.07 10.51
CA ARG A 19 -18.99 -10.63 10.66
C ARG A 19 -18.97 -9.88 9.31
N HIS A 20 -18.19 -10.31 8.33
CA HIS A 20 -18.25 -9.83 6.95
C HIS A 20 -19.45 -10.40 6.21
N ILE A 21 -19.71 -11.69 6.36
CA ILE A 21 -20.77 -12.41 5.64
C ILE A 21 -22.16 -11.86 5.97
N VAL A 22 -22.39 -11.40 7.18
CA VAL A 22 -23.70 -10.83 7.59
C VAL A 22 -23.90 -9.38 7.15
N LEU A 23 -22.85 -8.67 6.69
CA LEU A 23 -22.98 -7.34 6.10
C LEU A 23 -23.56 -7.44 4.71
N GLY A 24 -24.72 -6.79 4.47
CA GLY A 24 -25.42 -6.87 3.17
C GLY A 24 -24.58 -6.44 1.98
N GLU A 25 -23.69 -5.47 2.18
CA GLU A 25 -22.78 -4.94 1.15
C GLU A 25 -21.64 -5.90 0.80
N ILE A 26 -21.23 -6.77 1.73
CA ILE A 26 -20.16 -7.75 1.54
C ILE A 26 -20.77 -9.12 1.19
N GLY A 27 -21.47 -9.71 2.15
CA GLY A 27 -22.11 -11.01 2.01
C GLY A 27 -21.13 -12.16 1.67
N PRO A 28 -21.64 -13.35 1.40
CA PRO A 28 -20.80 -14.48 0.95
C PRO A 28 -20.08 -14.22 -0.36
N ALA A 29 -20.68 -13.43 -1.26
CA ALA A 29 -20.10 -13.11 -2.57
C ALA A 29 -18.90 -12.16 -2.45
N GLY A 30 -19.00 -11.14 -1.61
CA GLY A 30 -17.89 -10.22 -1.32
C GLY A 30 -16.74 -10.92 -0.61
N GLN A 31 -17.05 -11.80 0.36
CA GLN A 31 -16.01 -12.57 1.04
C GLN A 31 -15.28 -13.52 0.08
N ARG A 32 -15.97 -14.11 -0.90
CA ARG A 32 -15.34 -14.89 -1.97
C ARG A 32 -14.37 -14.04 -2.78
N LYS A 33 -14.78 -12.84 -3.22
CA LYS A 33 -13.88 -11.93 -3.93
C LYS A 33 -12.63 -11.61 -3.15
N LEU A 34 -12.74 -11.40 -1.81
CA LEU A 34 -11.57 -11.21 -0.96
C LEU A 34 -10.66 -12.45 -0.95
N SER A 35 -11.24 -13.64 -0.80
CA SER A 35 -10.47 -14.90 -0.74
C SER A 35 -9.84 -15.31 -2.08
N GLU A 36 -10.28 -14.73 -3.18
CA GLU A 36 -9.72 -14.96 -4.52
C GLU A 36 -8.72 -13.86 -4.93
N ALA A 37 -8.72 -12.73 -4.22
CA ALA A 37 -7.87 -11.59 -4.53
C ALA A 37 -6.42 -11.77 -4.06
N SER A 38 -5.51 -11.15 -4.80
CA SER A 38 -4.09 -11.05 -4.48
C SER A 38 -3.68 -9.58 -4.31
N VAL A 39 -3.07 -9.25 -3.17
CA VAL A 39 -2.66 -7.88 -2.83
C VAL A 39 -1.18 -7.82 -2.52
N LEU A 40 -0.47 -6.88 -3.12
CA LEU A 40 0.93 -6.59 -2.82
C LEU A 40 1.04 -5.36 -1.92
N VAL A 41 1.72 -5.50 -0.80
CA VAL A 41 2.02 -4.41 0.14
C VAL A 41 3.49 -4.03 0.00
N LEU A 42 3.76 -2.82 -0.45
CA LEU A 42 5.10 -2.25 -0.56
C LEU A 42 5.44 -1.50 0.73
N GLY A 43 6.46 -1.98 1.42
CA GLY A 43 6.86 -1.53 2.74
C GLY A 43 6.06 -2.20 3.87
N VAL A 44 6.73 -2.98 4.72
CA VAL A 44 6.18 -3.64 5.92
C VAL A 44 6.54 -2.83 7.17
N GLY A 45 6.52 -1.51 7.01
CA GLY A 45 6.81 -0.52 8.05
C GLY A 45 5.57 -0.09 8.83
N GLY A 46 5.49 1.21 9.14
CA GLY A 46 4.39 1.78 9.93
C GLY A 46 3.02 1.64 9.25
N LEU A 47 2.93 1.98 7.95
CA LEU A 47 1.69 1.86 7.17
C LEU A 47 1.40 0.41 6.80
N GLY A 48 2.41 -0.33 6.32
CA GLY A 48 2.22 -1.73 5.91
C GLY A 48 1.86 -2.67 7.05
N SER A 49 2.28 -2.39 8.29
CA SER A 49 1.92 -3.19 9.47
C SER A 49 0.41 -3.37 9.64
N PRO A 50 -0.39 -2.32 9.82
CA PRO A 50 -1.84 -2.45 9.95
C PRO A 50 -2.49 -2.96 8.66
N VAL A 51 -1.99 -2.56 7.48
CA VAL A 51 -2.49 -3.06 6.20
C VAL A 51 -2.39 -4.58 6.13
N ALA A 52 -1.21 -5.15 6.34
CA ALA A 52 -0.99 -6.59 6.27
C ALA A 52 -1.86 -7.35 7.28
N MET A 53 -1.93 -6.86 8.53
CA MET A 53 -2.71 -7.50 9.58
C MET A 53 -4.22 -7.47 9.27
N TYR A 54 -4.78 -6.33 8.85
CA TYR A 54 -6.21 -6.24 8.57
C TYR A 54 -6.61 -6.99 7.30
N LEU A 55 -5.79 -6.99 6.25
CA LEU A 55 -6.09 -7.75 5.03
C LEU A 55 -5.97 -9.26 5.28
N ALA A 56 -4.98 -9.70 6.06
CA ALA A 56 -4.92 -11.09 6.51
C ALA A 56 -6.15 -11.47 7.34
N GLY A 57 -6.52 -10.66 8.34
CA GLY A 57 -7.72 -10.88 9.15
C GLY A 57 -9.01 -10.90 8.34
N ALA A 58 -9.11 -10.06 7.30
CA ALA A 58 -10.24 -10.00 6.37
C ALA A 58 -10.32 -11.19 5.41
N GLY A 59 -9.25 -12.00 5.30
CA GLY A 59 -9.21 -13.19 4.45
C GLY A 59 -8.97 -12.87 2.97
N VAL A 60 -8.09 -11.90 2.67
CA VAL A 60 -7.54 -11.73 1.31
C VAL A 60 -6.76 -12.99 0.96
N GLY A 61 -7.03 -13.58 -0.20
CA GLY A 61 -6.52 -14.91 -0.55
C GLY A 61 -5.00 -14.99 -0.60
N ARG A 62 -4.34 -13.96 -1.16
CA ARG A 62 -2.89 -13.88 -1.23
C ARG A 62 -2.38 -12.50 -0.86
N LEU A 63 -1.37 -12.44 0.00
CA LEU A 63 -0.65 -11.21 0.37
C LEU A 63 0.83 -11.34 0.00
N GLY A 64 1.33 -10.42 -0.82
CA GLY A 64 2.76 -10.21 -1.00
C GLY A 64 3.23 -9.09 -0.09
N LEU A 65 4.33 -9.28 0.62
CA LEU A 65 4.93 -8.28 1.51
C LEU A 65 6.36 -7.98 1.04
N VAL A 66 6.59 -6.77 0.54
CA VAL A 66 7.90 -6.34 0.01
C VAL A 66 8.57 -5.42 1.00
N ASP A 67 9.73 -5.78 1.51
CA ASP A 67 10.57 -4.90 2.33
C ASP A 67 12.02 -5.45 2.35
N SER A 68 13.00 -4.60 2.12
CA SER A 68 14.42 -4.96 2.17
C SER A 68 15.07 -4.74 3.53
N ASP A 69 14.36 -4.06 4.44
CA ASP A 69 14.91 -3.68 5.73
C ASP A 69 14.83 -4.79 6.76
N ARG A 70 15.58 -4.59 7.83
CA ARG A 70 15.52 -5.39 9.04
C ARG A 70 14.81 -4.64 10.16
N VAL A 71 14.18 -5.40 11.05
CA VAL A 71 13.52 -4.84 12.25
C VAL A 71 14.54 -4.16 13.14
N ASP A 72 14.32 -2.90 13.44
CA ASP A 72 15.13 -2.08 14.33
C ASP A 72 14.33 -1.57 15.53
N LEU A 73 14.99 -1.38 16.67
CA LEU A 73 14.36 -0.91 17.90
C LEU A 73 13.59 0.42 17.69
N SER A 74 14.15 1.34 16.91
CA SER A 74 13.52 2.63 16.60
C SER A 74 12.23 2.52 15.79
N ASN A 75 11.97 1.35 15.18
CA ASN A 75 10.78 1.08 14.41
C ASN A 75 9.58 0.65 15.27
N LEU A 76 9.83 -0.01 16.42
CA LEU A 76 8.83 -0.72 17.20
C LEU A 76 7.75 0.19 17.80
N GLN A 77 8.03 1.48 17.95
CA GLN A 77 7.05 2.45 18.45
C GLN A 77 5.84 2.66 17.48
N ARG A 78 5.95 2.21 16.19
CA ARG A 78 4.90 2.40 15.18
C ARG A 78 4.71 1.23 14.20
N GLN A 79 5.68 0.33 14.09
CA GLN A 79 5.62 -0.85 13.19
C GLN A 79 5.11 -2.06 13.97
N ILE A 80 3.81 -2.06 14.28
CA ILE A 80 3.18 -2.94 15.28
C ILE A 80 3.15 -4.42 14.92
N ILE A 81 3.41 -4.79 13.66
CA ILE A 81 3.51 -6.19 13.23
C ILE A 81 4.80 -6.85 13.74
N HIS A 82 5.82 -6.07 14.08
CA HIS A 82 7.13 -6.57 14.51
C HIS A 82 7.22 -6.62 16.03
N PRO A 83 7.37 -7.82 16.65
CA PRO A 83 7.63 -7.93 18.07
C PRO A 83 9.09 -7.59 18.43
N ASP A 84 9.36 -7.19 19.66
CA ASP A 84 10.72 -6.85 20.13
C ASP A 84 11.75 -7.96 19.88
N GLY A 85 11.35 -9.22 20.05
CA GLY A 85 12.22 -10.38 19.79
C GLY A 85 12.59 -10.59 18.31
N ALA A 86 12.01 -9.83 17.38
CA ALA A 86 12.32 -9.95 15.95
C ALA A 86 13.43 -8.99 15.49
N ARG A 87 14.04 -8.22 16.38
CA ARG A 87 15.14 -7.29 16.02
C ARG A 87 16.23 -7.98 15.20
N GLY A 88 16.65 -7.34 14.12
CA GLY A 88 17.66 -7.86 13.18
C GLY A 88 17.14 -8.84 12.13
N ARG A 89 15.89 -9.33 12.25
CA ARG A 89 15.26 -10.18 11.24
C ARG A 89 14.67 -9.35 10.09
N SER A 90 14.45 -9.99 8.94
CA SER A 90 13.79 -9.37 7.79
C SER A 90 12.38 -8.90 8.14
N LYS A 91 12.04 -7.64 7.78
CA LYS A 91 10.68 -7.12 7.99
C LYS A 91 9.64 -7.88 7.17
N ALA A 92 9.97 -8.22 5.92
CA ALA A 92 9.06 -8.97 5.05
C ALA A 92 8.76 -10.36 5.61
N GLU A 93 9.77 -11.11 6.08
CA GLU A 93 9.58 -12.42 6.67
C GLU A 93 8.79 -12.38 7.98
N VAL A 94 9.15 -11.47 8.90
CA VAL A 94 8.43 -11.31 10.17
C VAL A 94 6.98 -10.91 9.91
N GLY A 95 6.74 -9.99 8.98
CA GLY A 95 5.38 -9.61 8.57
C GLY A 95 4.58 -10.79 8.03
N ALA A 96 5.20 -11.63 7.20
CA ALA A 96 4.55 -12.81 6.64
C ALA A 96 4.23 -13.86 7.73
N GLU A 97 5.14 -14.13 8.65
CA GLU A 97 4.89 -15.01 9.80
C GLU A 97 3.71 -14.52 10.62
N ARG A 98 3.70 -13.23 11.01
CA ARG A 98 2.63 -12.64 11.83
C ARG A 98 1.28 -12.64 11.12
N SER A 99 1.26 -12.42 9.81
CA SER A 99 0.04 -12.49 9.00
C SER A 99 -0.53 -13.91 8.93
N ARG A 100 0.33 -14.94 8.77
CA ARG A 100 -0.09 -16.36 8.79
C ARG A 100 -0.56 -16.82 10.18
N GLU A 101 0.09 -16.35 11.25
CA GLU A 101 -0.35 -16.61 12.63
C GLU A 101 -1.75 -16.03 12.89
N LEU A 102 -2.04 -14.84 12.35
CA LEU A 102 -3.35 -14.21 12.46
C LEU A 102 -4.42 -14.97 11.66
N ASN A 103 -4.08 -15.38 10.43
CA ASN A 103 -5.01 -16.11 9.56
C ASN A 103 -4.28 -17.15 8.70
N PRO A 104 -4.35 -18.45 9.05
CA PRO A 104 -3.66 -19.52 8.34
C PRO A 104 -4.24 -19.82 6.94
N HIS A 105 -5.42 -19.29 6.60
CA HIS A 105 -6.05 -19.46 5.29
C HIS A 105 -5.53 -18.50 4.22
N VAL A 106 -4.66 -17.54 4.59
CA VAL A 106 -4.09 -16.57 3.67
C VAL A 106 -2.72 -17.07 3.19
N ASP A 107 -2.54 -17.12 1.87
CA ASP A 107 -1.22 -17.34 1.27
C ASP A 107 -0.38 -16.07 1.38
N VAL A 108 0.66 -16.07 2.22
CA VAL A 108 1.50 -14.88 2.43
C VAL A 108 2.89 -15.12 1.89
N VAL A 109 3.31 -14.29 0.95
CA VAL A 109 4.62 -14.35 0.30
C VAL A 109 5.49 -13.19 0.80
N ALA A 110 6.66 -13.51 1.37
CA ALA A 110 7.65 -12.51 1.73
C ALA A 110 8.60 -12.26 0.55
N HIS A 111 8.78 -11.00 0.19
CA HIS A 111 9.76 -10.55 -0.79
C HIS A 111 10.81 -9.70 -0.05
N GLU A 112 11.89 -10.32 0.42
CA GLU A 112 13.03 -9.63 1.05
C GLU A 112 13.93 -9.03 -0.02
N VAL A 113 13.43 -7.99 -0.71
CA VAL A 113 14.13 -7.33 -1.80
C VAL A 113 13.95 -5.83 -1.76
N HIS A 114 14.95 -5.09 -2.23
CA HIS A 114 14.80 -3.69 -2.58
C HIS A 114 14.05 -3.61 -3.92
N LEU A 115 12.90 -2.92 -3.93
CA LEU A 115 12.14 -2.74 -5.15
C LEU A 115 12.81 -1.67 -6.02
N ASP A 116 13.18 -2.05 -7.25
CA ASP A 116 13.80 -1.19 -8.23
C ASP A 116 13.21 -1.38 -9.64
N ARG A 117 13.71 -0.63 -10.62
CA ARG A 117 13.22 -0.71 -12.01
C ARG A 117 13.42 -2.06 -12.69
N HIS A 118 14.31 -2.90 -12.17
CA HIS A 118 14.66 -4.18 -12.79
C HIS A 118 13.77 -5.34 -12.30
N ASN A 119 13.21 -5.21 -11.10
CA ASN A 119 12.38 -6.25 -10.48
C ASN A 119 10.90 -5.86 -10.27
N ALA A 120 10.56 -4.57 -10.30
CA ALA A 120 9.23 -4.09 -9.94
C ALA A 120 8.11 -4.69 -10.80
N MET A 121 8.32 -4.80 -12.11
CA MET A 121 7.30 -5.37 -13.01
C MET A 121 7.02 -6.83 -12.68
N GLU A 122 8.05 -7.65 -12.51
CA GLU A 122 7.94 -9.07 -12.18
C GLU A 122 7.27 -9.31 -10.82
N ILE A 123 7.64 -8.50 -9.82
CA ILE A 123 7.08 -8.62 -8.46
C ILE A 123 5.62 -8.19 -8.41
N ILE A 124 5.22 -7.13 -9.14
CA ILE A 124 3.87 -6.57 -9.10
C ILE A 124 2.90 -7.37 -9.98
N GLU A 125 3.34 -7.90 -11.11
CA GLU A 125 2.47 -8.57 -12.12
C GLU A 125 1.53 -9.63 -11.54
N PRO A 126 1.94 -10.52 -10.60
CA PRO A 126 1.07 -11.58 -10.06
C PRO A 126 -0.04 -11.09 -9.13
N TYR A 127 -0.11 -9.81 -8.81
CA TYR A 127 -1.06 -9.25 -7.85
C TYR A 127 -2.13 -8.41 -8.55
N ASP A 128 -3.35 -8.43 -8.00
CA ASP A 128 -4.50 -7.69 -8.54
C ASP A 128 -4.50 -6.22 -8.11
N LEU A 129 -3.91 -5.93 -6.96
CA LEU A 129 -3.88 -4.61 -6.34
C LEU A 129 -2.57 -4.38 -5.60
N VAL A 130 -2.06 -3.15 -5.67
CA VAL A 130 -0.85 -2.73 -4.96
C VAL A 130 -1.22 -1.72 -3.88
N ILE A 131 -0.60 -1.83 -2.70
CA ILE A 131 -0.68 -0.82 -1.64
C ILE A 131 0.71 -0.27 -1.41
N ASP A 132 0.85 1.04 -1.58
CA ASP A 132 2.09 1.76 -1.32
C ASP A 132 2.05 2.35 0.09
N GLY A 133 2.82 1.73 0.98
CA GLY A 133 3.10 2.19 2.35
C GLY A 133 4.54 2.63 2.56
N THR A 134 5.25 2.99 1.48
CA THR A 134 6.65 3.38 1.53
C THR A 134 6.85 4.82 2.00
N ASP A 135 8.04 5.14 2.46
CA ASP A 135 8.39 6.44 3.04
C ASP A 135 9.36 7.28 2.20
N ASN A 136 9.65 6.82 0.97
CA ASN A 136 10.56 7.51 0.06
C ASN A 136 9.93 7.77 -1.32
N PHE A 137 10.33 8.86 -1.95
CA PHE A 137 9.77 9.30 -3.22
C PHE A 137 10.14 8.37 -4.39
N GLN A 138 11.36 7.80 -4.39
CA GLN A 138 11.83 6.91 -5.45
C GLN A 138 10.86 5.73 -5.61
N THR A 139 10.58 5.04 -4.50
CA THR A 139 9.68 3.87 -4.52
C THR A 139 8.24 4.26 -4.82
N ARG A 140 7.75 5.43 -4.37
CA ARG A 140 6.39 5.91 -4.70
C ARG A 140 6.19 6.12 -6.19
N TYR A 141 7.12 6.80 -6.87
CA TYR A 141 7.06 6.98 -8.32
C TYR A 141 7.20 5.65 -9.05
N LEU A 142 8.14 4.81 -8.64
CA LEU A 142 8.33 3.47 -9.19
C LEU A 142 7.06 2.62 -9.07
N ALA A 143 6.47 2.54 -7.88
CA ALA A 143 5.26 1.77 -7.62
C ALA A 143 4.07 2.27 -8.45
N ASN A 144 3.90 3.60 -8.53
CA ASN A 144 2.85 4.20 -9.35
C ASN A 144 3.03 3.89 -10.84
N ASP A 145 4.25 4.04 -11.35
CA ASP A 145 4.50 3.83 -12.77
C ASP A 145 4.37 2.35 -13.14
N ALA A 146 4.92 1.44 -12.33
CA ALA A 146 4.82 0.01 -12.55
C ALA A 146 3.36 -0.48 -12.46
N ALA A 147 2.62 -0.09 -11.42
CA ALA A 147 1.21 -0.45 -11.29
C ALA A 147 0.38 0.08 -12.47
N TYR A 148 0.58 1.35 -12.87
CA TYR A 148 -0.12 1.92 -14.01
C TYR A 148 0.18 1.19 -15.33
N LEU A 149 1.46 0.91 -15.61
CA LEU A 149 1.89 0.19 -16.83
C LEU A 149 1.35 -1.24 -16.89
N LEU A 150 1.19 -1.90 -15.74
CA LEU A 150 0.58 -3.22 -15.60
C LEU A 150 -0.95 -3.20 -15.55
N GLY A 151 -1.57 -2.02 -15.58
CA GLY A 151 -3.02 -1.87 -15.49
C GLY A 151 -3.59 -2.21 -14.10
N LYS A 152 -2.77 -2.15 -13.04
CA LYS A 152 -3.16 -2.47 -11.67
C LYS A 152 -3.58 -1.22 -10.90
N PRO A 153 -4.62 -1.29 -10.05
CA PRO A 153 -4.92 -0.23 -9.09
C PRO A 153 -3.84 -0.13 -8.01
N LEU A 154 -3.57 1.09 -7.57
CA LEU A 154 -2.64 1.42 -6.50
C LEU A 154 -3.35 2.22 -5.41
N VAL A 155 -3.40 1.70 -4.20
CA VAL A 155 -3.78 2.45 -3.00
C VAL A 155 -2.53 3.08 -2.42
N HIS A 156 -2.48 4.40 -2.41
CA HIS A 156 -1.36 5.15 -1.87
C HIS A 156 -1.68 5.73 -0.50
N GLY A 157 -0.84 5.45 0.50
CA GLY A 157 -0.85 6.08 1.79
C GLY A 157 0.48 6.76 2.11
N SER A 158 0.44 7.94 2.70
CA SER A 158 1.64 8.55 3.25
C SER A 158 1.36 9.36 4.50
N ILE A 159 2.40 9.53 5.32
CA ILE A 159 2.34 10.24 6.60
C ILE A 159 3.54 11.17 6.74
N PHE A 160 3.33 12.26 7.43
CA PHE A 160 4.40 13.19 7.82
C PHE A 160 4.03 13.87 9.13
N ARG A 161 4.85 13.68 10.18
CA ARG A 161 4.65 14.23 11.54
C ARG A 161 3.28 13.87 12.12
N PHE A 162 2.28 14.73 11.95
CA PHE A 162 0.91 14.59 12.44
C PHE A 162 -0.11 14.50 11.30
N GLU A 163 0.34 14.56 10.06
CA GLU A 163 -0.53 14.57 8.88
C GLU A 163 -0.43 13.27 8.12
N GLY A 164 -1.56 12.87 7.53
CA GLY A 164 -1.65 11.69 6.68
C GLY A 164 -2.47 11.96 5.43
N GLN A 165 -2.23 11.19 4.39
CA GLN A 165 -3.02 11.26 3.15
C GLN A 165 -3.21 9.88 2.54
N VAL A 166 -4.37 9.70 1.86
CA VAL A 166 -4.71 8.48 1.12
C VAL A 166 -5.39 8.85 -0.19
N SER A 167 -5.08 8.13 -1.26
CA SER A 167 -5.74 8.22 -2.57
C SER A 167 -5.64 6.90 -3.30
N ASP A 168 -6.64 6.59 -4.13
CA ASP A 168 -6.65 5.42 -5.02
C ASP A 168 -6.32 5.85 -6.45
N PHE A 169 -5.26 5.30 -7.00
CA PHE A 169 -4.87 5.50 -8.39
C PHE A 169 -5.28 4.28 -9.21
N VAL A 170 -6.31 4.45 -10.02
CA VAL A 170 -6.85 3.40 -10.88
C VAL A 170 -6.59 3.76 -12.35
N PRO A 171 -6.12 2.82 -13.18
CA PRO A 171 -5.89 3.07 -14.60
C PRO A 171 -7.12 3.69 -15.28
N GLY A 172 -6.89 4.67 -16.15
CA GLY A 172 -7.95 5.49 -16.77
C GLY A 172 -8.38 6.72 -15.96
N HIS A 173 -7.97 6.82 -14.70
CA HIS A 173 -8.14 7.98 -13.84
C HIS A 173 -6.80 8.69 -13.60
N GLY A 174 -6.74 9.64 -12.68
CA GLY A 174 -5.48 10.27 -12.29
C GLY A 174 -4.51 9.30 -11.60
N CYS A 175 -3.22 9.57 -11.65
CA CYS A 175 -2.16 8.80 -11.01
C CYS A 175 -1.34 9.66 -10.03
N TYR A 176 -0.38 9.08 -9.34
CA TYR A 176 0.50 9.81 -8.41
C TYR A 176 1.22 10.99 -9.07
N ARG A 177 1.63 10.84 -10.36
CA ARG A 177 2.21 11.95 -11.14
C ARG A 177 1.22 13.07 -11.51
N CYS A 178 -0.09 12.82 -11.41
CA CYS A 178 -1.07 13.92 -11.53
C CYS A 178 -1.13 14.75 -10.25
N LEU A 179 -0.87 14.15 -9.09
CA LEU A 179 -0.81 14.83 -7.80
C LEU A 179 0.55 15.53 -7.61
N TYR A 180 1.63 14.80 -7.93
CA TYR A 180 3.01 15.28 -7.83
C TYR A 180 3.72 15.05 -9.17
N PRO A 181 3.65 16.03 -10.13
CA PRO A 181 4.27 15.88 -11.44
C PRO A 181 5.79 15.71 -11.38
N GLU A 182 6.41 16.35 -10.40
CA GLU A 182 7.84 16.32 -10.14
C GLU A 182 8.10 16.03 -8.65
N PRO A 183 9.20 15.34 -8.32
CA PRO A 183 9.60 15.15 -6.93
C PRO A 183 9.96 16.50 -6.28
N PRO A 184 9.81 16.62 -4.95
CA PRO A 184 10.28 17.82 -4.27
C PRO A 184 11.79 17.96 -4.43
N PRO A 185 12.31 19.20 -4.46
CA PRO A 185 13.76 19.43 -4.48
C PRO A 185 14.46 18.66 -3.36
N PRO A 186 15.66 18.10 -3.60
CA PRO A 186 16.44 17.41 -2.60
C PRO A 186 16.60 18.25 -1.31
N GLY A 187 16.34 17.63 -0.15
CA GLY A 187 16.45 18.29 1.16
C GLY A 187 15.25 19.15 1.59
N LEU A 188 14.26 19.39 0.71
CA LEU A 188 13.06 20.17 1.08
C LEU A 188 12.14 19.39 2.05
N VAL A 189 11.99 18.09 1.84
CA VAL A 189 11.18 17.22 2.70
C VAL A 189 12.11 16.31 3.49
N PRO A 190 12.26 16.52 4.81
CA PRO A 190 13.11 15.66 5.62
C PRO A 190 12.50 14.25 5.70
N ALA A 191 13.34 13.23 5.80
CA ALA A 191 12.90 11.86 6.03
C ALA A 191 12.13 11.76 7.37
N CYS A 192 11.21 10.80 7.46
CA CYS A 192 10.43 10.56 8.70
C CYS A 192 11.33 10.31 9.93
N SER A 193 12.52 9.73 9.74
CA SER A 193 13.52 9.55 10.80
C SER A 193 14.04 10.86 11.39
N ALA A 194 14.09 11.93 10.60
CA ALA A 194 14.54 13.25 11.02
C ALA A 194 13.39 14.16 11.49
N ALA A 195 12.21 14.05 10.85
CA ALA A 195 11.05 14.89 11.17
C ALA A 195 10.23 14.39 12.36
N GLY A 196 10.34 13.10 12.68
CA GLY A 196 9.47 12.41 13.64
C GLY A 196 8.09 12.09 13.06
N VAL A 197 7.37 11.19 13.73
CA VAL A 197 6.01 10.79 13.38
C VAL A 197 5.26 10.34 14.63
N LEU A 198 3.99 10.76 14.75
CA LEU A 198 3.11 10.29 15.81
C LEU A 198 2.88 8.78 15.66
N SER A 199 3.13 8.00 16.72
CA SER A 199 3.18 6.52 16.67
C SER A 199 1.90 5.86 16.14
N VAL A 200 0.73 6.42 16.45
CA VAL A 200 -0.58 5.87 16.04
C VAL A 200 -1.02 6.30 14.65
N LEU A 201 -0.40 7.35 14.09
CA LEU A 201 -0.79 7.90 12.79
C LEU A 201 -0.68 6.88 11.63
N PRO A 202 0.39 6.07 11.55
CA PRO A 202 0.45 4.99 10.56
C PRO A 202 -0.68 3.97 10.71
N GLY A 203 -1.14 3.72 11.94
CA GLY A 203 -2.30 2.87 12.22
C GLY A 203 -3.57 3.44 11.59
N VAL A 204 -3.84 4.74 11.79
CA VAL A 204 -5.01 5.40 11.20
C VAL A 204 -4.97 5.35 9.67
N ILE A 205 -3.87 5.79 9.08
CA ILE A 205 -3.75 5.88 7.61
C ILE A 205 -3.67 4.49 6.97
N GLY A 206 -2.91 3.56 7.54
CA GLY A 206 -2.81 2.19 7.01
C GLY A 206 -4.12 1.43 7.08
N THR A 207 -4.93 1.63 8.13
CA THR A 207 -6.27 1.02 8.19
C THR A 207 -7.23 1.62 7.16
N ILE A 208 -7.12 2.92 6.84
CA ILE A 208 -7.87 3.52 5.73
C ILE A 208 -7.42 2.90 4.40
N CYS A 209 -6.12 2.71 4.17
CA CYS A 209 -5.63 2.00 2.97
C CYS A 209 -6.20 0.57 2.86
N ALA A 210 -6.30 -0.16 3.97
CA ALA A 210 -6.92 -1.49 3.97
C ALA A 210 -8.41 -1.42 3.63
N VAL A 211 -9.16 -0.43 4.12
CA VAL A 211 -10.57 -0.18 3.75
C VAL A 211 -10.69 0.11 2.26
N GLU A 212 -9.84 0.97 1.69
CA GLU A 212 -9.86 1.28 0.26
C GLU A 212 -9.56 0.01 -0.59
N ALA A 213 -8.57 -0.80 -0.18
CA ALA A 213 -8.27 -2.06 -0.86
C ALA A 213 -9.49 -3.00 -0.85
N ILE A 214 -10.15 -3.19 0.29
CA ILE A 214 -11.37 -4.01 0.40
C ILE A 214 -12.47 -3.46 -0.53
N LYS A 215 -12.70 -2.15 -0.54
CA LYS A 215 -13.71 -1.52 -1.42
C LYS A 215 -13.41 -1.76 -2.90
N LEU A 216 -12.17 -1.61 -3.31
CA LEU A 216 -11.73 -1.85 -4.70
C LEU A 216 -11.90 -3.32 -5.10
N ILE A 217 -11.50 -4.26 -4.23
CA ILE A 217 -11.60 -5.71 -4.48
C ILE A 217 -13.06 -6.15 -4.61
N ILE A 218 -13.90 -5.76 -3.66
CA ILE A 218 -15.30 -6.20 -3.62
C ILE A 218 -16.15 -5.43 -4.65
N GLY A 219 -15.81 -4.18 -4.93
CA GLY A 219 -16.56 -3.26 -5.78
C GLY A 219 -17.72 -2.60 -5.04
N ILE A 220 -17.50 -2.16 -3.80
CA ILE A 220 -18.52 -1.53 -2.93
C ILE A 220 -18.15 -0.11 -2.53
N GLY A 221 -19.16 0.64 -2.09
CA GLY A 221 -18.99 1.99 -1.59
C GLY A 221 -18.48 2.97 -2.65
N LYS A 222 -17.70 3.95 -2.20
CA LYS A 222 -17.08 4.98 -3.05
C LYS A 222 -15.58 5.02 -2.76
N PRO A 223 -14.74 4.28 -3.51
CA PRO A 223 -13.28 4.36 -3.36
C PRO A 223 -12.75 5.78 -3.57
N LEU A 224 -11.56 6.08 -3.05
CA LEU A 224 -10.92 7.40 -3.16
C LEU A 224 -10.35 7.69 -4.57
N VAL A 225 -10.94 7.10 -5.60
CA VAL A 225 -10.58 7.37 -7.01
C VAL A 225 -10.94 8.80 -7.37
N GLY A 226 -9.94 9.57 -7.83
CA GLY A 226 -10.10 10.99 -8.15
C GLY A 226 -10.29 11.89 -6.93
N ARG A 227 -9.93 11.42 -5.74
CA ARG A 227 -10.01 12.13 -4.47
C ARG A 227 -8.75 11.87 -3.64
N LEU A 228 -8.28 12.91 -2.97
CA LEU A 228 -7.23 12.84 -1.95
C LEU A 228 -7.85 13.10 -0.59
N LEU A 229 -7.80 12.11 0.29
CA LEU A 229 -8.15 12.25 1.69
C LEU A 229 -6.94 12.78 2.45
N LEU A 230 -7.11 13.89 3.17
CA LEU A 230 -6.12 14.48 4.07
C LEU A 230 -6.61 14.33 5.51
N HIS A 231 -5.71 13.91 6.39
CA HIS A 231 -5.95 13.79 7.82
C HIS A 231 -4.94 14.62 8.61
N ASP A 232 -5.43 15.42 9.55
CA ASP A 232 -4.64 16.13 10.55
C ASP A 232 -4.97 15.55 11.93
N ALA A 233 -4.01 14.86 12.53
CA ALA A 233 -4.18 14.21 13.82
C ALA A 233 -4.22 15.20 15.01
N LEU A 234 -3.71 16.42 14.86
CA LEU A 234 -3.77 17.42 15.94
C LEU A 234 -5.16 18.02 16.08
N SER A 235 -5.83 18.31 14.95
CA SER A 235 -7.21 18.82 14.93
C SER A 235 -8.24 17.70 14.80
N MET A 236 -7.82 16.45 14.61
CA MET A 236 -8.66 15.26 14.36
C MET A 236 -9.63 15.48 13.18
N SER A 237 -9.16 16.17 12.14
CA SER A 237 -9.96 16.50 10.98
C SER A 237 -9.62 15.63 9.77
N PHE A 238 -10.63 15.35 8.96
CA PHE A 238 -10.50 14.74 7.65
C PHE A 238 -11.04 15.70 6.59
N ARG A 239 -10.30 15.87 5.52
CA ARG A 239 -10.69 16.72 4.39
C ARG A 239 -10.45 16.00 3.08
N GLU A 240 -11.44 15.99 2.19
CA GLU A 240 -11.28 15.51 0.83
C GLU A 240 -10.95 16.65 -0.13
N VAL A 241 -9.97 16.40 -1.02
CA VAL A 241 -9.62 17.29 -2.12
C VAL A 241 -9.83 16.52 -3.43
N ARG A 242 -10.46 17.16 -4.41
CA ARG A 242 -10.67 16.55 -5.73
C ARG A 242 -9.32 16.45 -6.46
N LEU A 243 -8.99 15.24 -6.89
CA LEU A 243 -7.82 14.95 -7.74
C LEU A 243 -8.31 14.70 -9.17
N ARG A 244 -7.90 15.56 -10.11
CA ARG A 244 -8.23 15.40 -11.53
C ARG A 244 -7.06 14.76 -12.27
N ARG A 245 -7.37 13.90 -13.25
CA ARG A 245 -6.38 13.45 -14.23
C ARG A 245 -5.80 14.65 -14.95
N ASN A 246 -4.48 14.74 -14.97
CA ASN A 246 -3.78 15.78 -15.75
C ASN A 246 -3.57 15.28 -17.19
N HIS A 247 -4.17 15.96 -18.17
CA HIS A 247 -4.03 15.62 -19.58
C HIS A 247 -2.59 15.72 -20.11
N ALA A 248 -1.75 16.53 -19.46
CA ALA A 248 -0.33 16.65 -19.76
C ALA A 248 0.57 15.73 -18.87
N CYS A 249 -0.02 14.80 -18.10
CA CYS A 249 0.76 13.91 -17.25
C CYS A 249 1.72 13.05 -18.06
N ALA A 250 2.97 12.99 -17.62
CA ALA A 250 4.01 12.21 -18.29
C ALA A 250 3.71 10.71 -18.39
N LEU A 251 2.90 10.15 -17.46
CA LEU A 251 2.54 8.71 -17.43
C LEU A 251 1.14 8.46 -17.98
N CYS A 252 0.12 9.08 -17.39
CA CYS A 252 -1.28 8.78 -17.70
C CYS A 252 -1.95 9.84 -18.59
N GLY A 253 -1.23 10.85 -19.06
CA GLY A 253 -1.74 11.93 -19.93
C GLY A 253 -2.13 11.46 -21.33
N ASP A 254 -2.57 12.41 -22.17
CA ASP A 254 -2.99 12.11 -23.54
C ASP A 254 -1.80 11.80 -24.47
N HIS A 255 -0.62 12.31 -24.11
CA HIS A 255 0.64 12.08 -24.84
C HIS A 255 1.73 11.65 -23.86
N PRO A 256 1.67 10.41 -23.29
CA PRO A 256 2.59 9.97 -22.25
C PRO A 256 4.02 9.84 -22.78
N THR A 257 4.98 10.33 -22.01
CA THR A 257 6.42 10.20 -22.27
C THR A 257 7.06 9.08 -21.46
N VAL A 258 6.50 8.72 -20.32
CA VAL A 258 6.91 7.56 -19.51
C VAL A 258 6.13 6.34 -19.99
N ARG A 259 6.82 5.44 -20.73
CA ARG A 259 6.26 4.20 -21.29
C ARG A 259 6.93 2.95 -20.77
N GLU A 260 7.99 3.11 -20.00
CA GLU A 260 8.77 2.08 -19.31
C GLU A 260 9.31 2.66 -17.99
N LEU A 261 9.80 1.78 -17.11
CA LEU A 261 10.37 2.21 -15.85
C LEU A 261 11.69 2.96 -16.07
N ILE A 262 11.84 4.09 -15.41
CA ILE A 262 12.99 5.00 -15.53
C ILE A 262 14.00 4.78 -14.39
N ASP A 263 15.07 5.55 -14.38
CA ASP A 263 15.97 5.65 -13.23
C ASP A 263 15.37 6.59 -12.18
N TYR A 264 14.75 6.02 -11.13
CA TYR A 264 14.05 6.79 -10.08
C TYR A 264 15.02 7.43 -9.09
N GLU A 265 16.22 6.90 -8.91
CA GLU A 265 17.24 7.54 -8.10
C GLU A 265 17.72 8.83 -8.76
N ALA A 266 18.06 8.77 -10.02
CA ALA A 266 18.42 9.98 -10.80
C ALA A 266 17.25 10.97 -10.90
N PHE A 267 16.00 10.47 -11.08
CA PHE A 267 14.81 11.30 -11.20
C PHE A 267 14.50 12.09 -9.92
N VAL A 268 14.69 11.50 -8.74
CA VAL A 268 14.44 12.14 -7.43
C VAL A 268 15.67 12.93 -6.94
N GLY A 269 16.82 12.84 -7.64
CA GLY A 269 18.05 13.57 -7.29
C GLY A 269 19.06 12.74 -6.49
N GLY A 270 18.93 11.41 -6.51
CA GLY A 270 19.86 10.47 -5.89
C GLY A 270 19.87 10.48 -4.34
N PRO A 271 20.57 9.56 -3.70
CA PRO A 271 20.79 9.62 -2.26
C PRO A 271 21.60 10.88 -1.92
N LEU A 272 21.20 11.60 -0.87
CA LEU A 272 22.00 12.69 -0.30
C LEU A 272 23.36 12.09 0.09
N THR A 273 24.37 12.28 -0.75
CA THR A 273 25.74 11.89 -0.41
C THR A 273 26.19 12.69 0.79
N ALA A 274 27.08 12.14 1.62
CA ALA A 274 27.59 12.80 2.83
C ALA A 274 28.19 14.21 2.58
N ALA A 275 28.48 14.57 1.32
CA ALA A 275 29.00 15.87 0.88
C ALA A 275 27.95 17.00 0.84
N SER A 276 26.63 16.70 0.92
CA SER A 276 25.56 17.72 0.93
C SER A 276 25.11 18.12 2.34
N ARG A 277 25.90 17.76 3.38
CA ARG A 277 25.62 18.06 4.80
C ARG A 277 26.48 19.22 5.36
N LEU A 278 26.86 20.18 4.51
CA LEU A 278 27.52 21.40 4.97
C LEU A 278 26.58 22.59 4.88
#